data_dd47bfa3632476714c6bc0fe3da28e6d
#
_entry.id   dd47bfa3632476714c6bc0fe3da28e6d
#
_cell.length_a   1.000
_cell.length_b   1.000
_cell.length_c   1.000
_cell.angle_alpha   90.00
_cell.angle_beta   90.00
_cell.angle_gamma   90.00
#
_symmetry.space_group_name_H-M   'P 1'
#
loop_
_entity.id
_entity.type
_entity.pdbx_description
1 polymer ?
#
loop_
_entity_poly.entity_id
_entity_poly.type
_entity_poly.pdbx_seq_one_letter_code
_entity_poly.pdbx_strand_id
1 'polypeptide(L)'
;LLLAAMLVLSLAACGDKTGDDSKNNDGNDASNTEVSGLAEAIAEYPALVTSGGQSADYQMIATVMEKQGMEFTTNNLATSADLGDAKTLIVVVGGSSKGLGAAGIDADGELARLDELMKAAKDAGVTIIAMHTGGEARRGDLSDKFITPVFNMADYAIVVSSGDSDGMMKDLCAQNSIPMDSIDSISDVVSVLPAAFK
;
A
#
# COMPACT_ATOMS: atom_id res chain seq x y z
N LEU A 1 -43.67 13.60 42.66
CA LEU A 1 -43.69 13.01 44.02
C LEU A 1 -42.33 12.34 44.27
N LEU A 2 -41.55 12.99 45.18
CA LEU A 2 -40.54 12.50 46.13
C LEU A 2 -39.44 11.56 45.61
N LEU A 3 -38.20 12.03 45.59
CA LEU A 3 -37.22 12.13 46.69
C LEU A 3 -36.68 10.77 47.15
N ALA A 4 -35.41 10.51 46.94
CA ALA A 4 -34.44 10.33 48.03
C ALA A 4 -33.01 10.15 47.52
N ALA A 5 -32.18 11.05 47.98
CA ALA A 5 -30.71 10.97 47.93
C ALA A 5 -30.21 9.95 48.97
N MET A 6 -29.10 9.29 48.69
CA MET A 6 -28.20 8.83 49.74
C MET A 6 -26.74 8.96 49.32
N LEU A 7 -26.13 9.88 49.99
CA LEU A 7 -24.69 10.14 50.10
C LEU A 7 -24.08 9.15 51.10
N VAL A 8 -22.99 8.51 50.74
CA VAL A 8 -22.13 7.87 51.77
C VAL A 8 -20.69 8.28 51.51
N LEU A 9 -20.20 9.06 52.44
CA LEU A 9 -18.82 9.45 52.66
C LEU A 9 -18.13 8.41 53.57
N SER A 10 -16.90 8.01 53.29
CA SER A 10 -15.91 7.56 54.28
C SER A 10 -14.51 7.61 53.73
N LEU A 11 -13.81 8.45 54.19
CA LEU A 11 -12.62 8.79 54.96
C LEU A 11 -11.44 7.83 54.79
N ALA A 12 -10.39 8.45 54.31
CA ALA A 12 -8.96 8.52 54.65
C ALA A 12 -8.28 7.40 55.42
N ALA A 13 -7.10 7.02 54.92
CA ALA A 13 -5.93 6.71 55.73
C ALA A 13 -4.65 7.04 54.92
N CYS A 14 -3.84 7.92 55.49
CA CYS A 14 -2.47 8.27 55.07
C CYS A 14 -1.50 7.12 55.34
N GLY A 15 -0.49 7.00 54.44
CA GLY A 15 0.72 6.21 54.66
C GLY A 15 1.84 6.72 53.76
N ASP A 16 2.70 7.57 54.35
CA ASP A 16 3.90 8.14 53.82
C ASP A 16 5.02 7.09 53.64
N LYS A 17 5.75 7.11 52.50
CA LYS A 17 7.21 7.04 52.38
C LYS A 17 7.74 7.05 50.94
N THR A 18 8.37 8.14 50.62
CA THR A 18 9.65 8.37 49.86
C THR A 18 10.17 7.19 49.00
N GLY A 19 10.41 7.52 47.70
CA GLY A 19 11.22 6.77 46.76
C GLY A 19 11.16 7.40 45.38
N ASP A 20 12.14 8.29 45.17
CA ASP A 20 12.54 8.93 43.92
C ASP A 20 12.86 7.85 42.86
N ASP A 21 12.26 7.93 41.69
CA ASP A 21 12.91 7.56 40.43
C ASP A 21 12.07 8.06 39.23
N SER A 22 12.55 9.15 38.66
CA SER A 22 12.12 9.64 37.35
C SER A 22 12.39 8.60 36.28
N LYS A 23 11.35 8.01 35.72
CA LYS A 23 11.39 7.45 34.38
C LYS A 23 10.34 8.17 33.53
N ASN A 24 10.86 9.09 32.72
CA ASN A 24 10.16 9.56 31.54
C ASN A 24 9.76 8.34 30.71
N ASN A 25 8.49 8.07 30.70
CA ASN A 25 7.89 7.17 29.73
C ASN A 25 7.36 8.09 28.62
N ASP A 26 8.23 8.40 27.66
CA ASP A 26 7.78 8.90 26.38
C ASP A 26 6.95 7.77 25.76
N GLY A 27 5.67 7.82 26.05
CA GLY A 27 4.66 7.04 25.36
C GLY A 27 4.62 7.48 23.90
N ASN A 28 5.37 6.79 23.05
CA ASN A 28 5.13 6.80 21.64
C ASN A 28 3.78 6.10 21.44
N ASP A 29 2.72 6.89 21.46
CA ASP A 29 1.37 6.47 21.06
C ASP A 29 1.42 6.32 19.54
N ALA A 30 1.96 5.19 19.08
CA ALA A 30 1.80 4.76 17.71
C ALA A 30 0.30 4.55 17.52
N SER A 31 -0.35 5.55 16.96
CA SER A 31 -1.73 5.45 16.49
C SER A 31 -1.82 4.19 15.62
N ASN A 32 -2.37 3.14 16.19
CA ASN A 32 -2.66 1.91 15.45
C ASN A 32 -3.87 2.20 14.54
N THR A 33 -3.63 2.94 13.46
CA THR A 33 -4.63 3.18 12.42
C THR A 33 -4.79 1.86 11.69
N GLU A 34 -5.85 1.13 11.96
CA GLU A 34 -6.19 -0.06 11.17
C GLU A 34 -6.53 0.39 9.76
N VAL A 35 -5.72 -0.03 8.81
CA VAL A 35 -6.02 0.12 7.39
C VAL A 35 -6.91 -1.06 7.01
N SER A 36 -8.12 -0.78 6.53
CA SER A 36 -9.06 -1.80 6.05
C SER A 36 -8.94 -1.96 4.54
N GLY A 37 -9.24 -3.15 4.04
CA GLY A 37 -9.39 -3.41 2.61
C GLY A 37 -10.54 -2.63 1.97
N LEU A 38 -10.78 -2.83 0.67
CA LEU A 38 -11.86 -2.16 -0.04
C LEU A 38 -13.24 -2.51 0.53
N ALA A 39 -14.07 -1.48 0.77
CA ALA A 39 -15.47 -1.66 1.12
C ALA A 39 -16.34 -2.01 -0.11
N GLU A 40 -15.95 -1.53 -1.29
CA GLU A 40 -16.62 -1.76 -2.58
C GLU A 40 -15.61 -1.71 -3.72
N ALA A 41 -15.95 -2.32 -4.86
CA ALA A 41 -15.11 -2.29 -6.05
C ALA A 41 -14.96 -0.86 -6.61
N ILE A 42 -13.73 -0.46 -6.90
CA ILE A 42 -13.41 0.90 -7.41
C ILE A 42 -12.79 0.87 -8.81
N ALA A 43 -12.16 -0.23 -9.18
CA ALA A 43 -11.46 -0.38 -10.46
C ALA A 43 -12.41 -0.72 -11.60
N GLU A 44 -12.02 -0.35 -12.82
CA GLU A 44 -12.77 -0.61 -14.04
C GLU A 44 -11.84 -1.11 -15.15
N TYR A 45 -12.37 -1.84 -16.12
CA TYR A 45 -11.63 -2.30 -17.29
C TYR A 45 -11.63 -1.26 -18.44
N PRO A 46 -10.63 -1.30 -19.32
CA PRO A 46 -9.44 -2.15 -19.30
C PRO A 46 -8.39 -1.66 -18.32
N ALA A 47 -7.50 -2.56 -17.88
CA ALA A 47 -6.39 -2.23 -17.01
C ALA A 47 -5.05 -2.17 -17.79
N LEU A 48 -4.14 -1.29 -17.36
CA LEU A 48 -2.73 -1.29 -17.75
C LEU A 48 -1.89 -1.76 -16.57
N VAL A 49 -1.07 -2.79 -16.77
CA VAL A 49 -0.16 -3.32 -15.74
C VAL A 49 1.28 -2.91 -16.08
N THR A 50 1.96 -2.29 -15.12
CA THR A 50 3.35 -1.88 -15.28
C THR A 50 4.21 -2.29 -14.07
N SER A 51 5.52 -2.27 -14.23
CA SER A 51 6.47 -2.44 -13.13
C SER A 51 6.82 -1.10 -12.50
N GLY A 52 6.98 -1.08 -11.18
CA GLY A 52 7.56 0.03 -10.43
C GLY A 52 8.92 -0.40 -9.86
N GLY A 53 10.02 -0.16 -10.60
CA GLY A 53 11.37 -0.57 -10.24
C GLY A 53 11.92 -1.76 -11.03
N GLN A 54 11.23 -2.16 -12.09
CA GLN A 54 11.64 -3.14 -13.10
C GLN A 54 11.86 -4.56 -12.56
N SER A 55 11.16 -4.94 -11.47
CA SER A 55 11.09 -6.35 -11.08
C SER A 55 10.19 -7.14 -12.04
N ALA A 56 10.40 -8.44 -12.13
CA ALA A 56 9.56 -9.32 -12.95
C ALA A 56 8.21 -9.66 -12.29
N ASP A 57 7.93 -9.14 -11.11
CA ASP A 57 6.73 -9.49 -10.33
C ASP A 57 5.44 -9.10 -11.05
N TYR A 58 5.46 -8.03 -11.87
CA TYR A 58 4.33 -7.64 -12.71
C TYR A 58 3.86 -8.76 -13.66
N GLN A 59 4.77 -9.63 -14.12
CA GLN A 59 4.42 -10.76 -15.01
C GLN A 59 3.60 -11.83 -14.27
N MET A 60 3.84 -11.98 -12.96
CA MET A 60 3.03 -12.88 -12.14
C MET A 60 1.62 -12.34 -11.98
N ILE A 61 1.47 -11.04 -11.79
CA ILE A 61 0.15 -10.38 -11.73
C ILE A 61 -0.56 -10.50 -13.08
N ALA A 62 0.12 -10.24 -14.19
CA ALA A 62 -0.42 -10.45 -15.52
C ALA A 62 -0.91 -11.90 -15.74
N THR A 63 -0.15 -12.89 -15.27
CA THR A 63 -0.55 -14.30 -15.33
C THR A 63 -1.81 -14.60 -14.50
N VAL A 64 -1.93 -13.99 -13.31
CA VAL A 64 -3.14 -14.11 -12.49
C VAL A 64 -4.33 -13.50 -13.23
N MET A 65 -4.19 -12.29 -13.75
CA MET A 65 -5.25 -11.59 -14.48
C MET A 65 -5.70 -12.37 -15.73
N GLU A 66 -4.76 -12.92 -16.50
CA GLU A 66 -5.05 -13.75 -17.66
C GLU A 66 -5.88 -14.99 -17.29
N LYS A 67 -5.49 -15.70 -16.23
CA LYS A 67 -6.23 -16.88 -15.75
C LYS A 67 -7.62 -16.55 -15.24
N GLN A 68 -7.84 -15.34 -14.75
CA GLN A 68 -9.14 -14.85 -14.29
C GLN A 68 -9.98 -14.24 -15.43
N GLY A 69 -9.46 -14.18 -16.65
CA GLY A 69 -10.16 -13.60 -17.80
C GLY A 69 -10.36 -12.08 -17.68
N MET A 70 -9.50 -11.40 -16.92
CA MET A 70 -9.55 -9.95 -16.76
C MET A 70 -9.03 -9.27 -18.03
N GLU A 71 -9.59 -8.10 -18.37
CA GLU A 71 -9.19 -7.33 -19.55
C GLU A 71 -8.05 -6.37 -19.20
N PHE A 72 -6.86 -6.60 -19.77
CA PHE A 72 -5.68 -5.79 -19.48
C PHE A 72 -4.64 -5.81 -20.61
N THR A 73 -3.72 -4.86 -20.53
CA THR A 73 -2.46 -4.82 -21.28
C THR A 73 -1.28 -4.73 -20.32
N THR A 74 -0.09 -5.10 -20.78
CA THR A 74 1.15 -4.97 -19.99
C THR A 74 2.21 -4.20 -20.74
N ASN A 75 2.86 -3.26 -20.04
CA ASN A 75 4.08 -2.63 -20.49
C ASN A 75 4.93 -2.28 -19.26
N ASN A 76 6.06 -2.97 -19.04
CA ASN A 76 6.93 -2.70 -17.89
C ASN A 76 7.59 -1.31 -17.92
N LEU A 77 7.66 -0.69 -19.08
CA LEU A 77 8.16 0.67 -19.30
C LEU A 77 7.04 1.62 -19.74
N ALA A 78 5.79 1.36 -19.27
CA ALA A 78 4.66 2.21 -19.64
C ALA A 78 4.93 3.69 -19.32
N THR A 79 4.52 4.53 -20.26
CA THR A 79 4.55 5.99 -20.17
C THR A 79 3.12 6.53 -20.17
N SER A 80 2.95 7.83 -20.03
CA SER A 80 1.64 8.48 -20.13
C SER A 80 0.91 8.19 -21.46
N ALA A 81 1.65 7.99 -22.55
CA ALA A 81 1.08 7.64 -23.85
C ALA A 81 0.48 6.22 -23.91
N ASP A 82 0.94 5.32 -23.04
CA ASP A 82 0.46 3.95 -22.98
C ASP A 82 -0.85 3.80 -22.17
N LEU A 83 -1.29 4.84 -21.47
CA LEU A 83 -2.56 4.83 -20.75
C LEU A 83 -3.75 4.58 -21.69
N GLY A 84 -3.73 5.17 -22.89
CA GLY A 84 -4.76 4.95 -23.88
C GLY A 84 -6.18 5.14 -23.33
N ASP A 85 -6.98 4.07 -23.39
CA ASP A 85 -8.33 3.99 -22.84
C ASP A 85 -8.41 3.26 -21.49
N ALA A 86 -7.26 2.93 -20.87
CA ALA A 86 -7.21 2.27 -19.56
C ALA A 86 -8.00 3.06 -18.51
N LYS A 87 -8.79 2.32 -17.72
CA LYS A 87 -9.54 2.85 -16.57
C LYS A 87 -8.83 2.57 -15.26
N THR A 88 -7.92 1.61 -15.27
CA THR A 88 -7.13 1.22 -14.10
C THR A 88 -5.67 1.07 -14.48
N LEU A 89 -4.79 1.66 -13.68
CA LEU A 89 -3.34 1.47 -13.74
C LEU A 89 -2.91 0.61 -12.55
N ILE A 90 -2.33 -0.55 -12.81
CA ILE A 90 -1.75 -1.42 -11.77
C ILE A 90 -0.24 -1.27 -11.81
N VAL A 91 0.34 -0.78 -10.70
CA VAL A 91 1.78 -0.61 -10.54
C VAL A 91 2.30 -1.66 -9.57
N VAL A 92 3.03 -2.66 -10.09
CA VAL A 92 3.64 -3.71 -9.28
C VAL A 92 5.05 -3.30 -8.89
N VAL A 93 5.22 -2.98 -7.59
CA VAL A 93 6.45 -2.36 -7.09
C VAL A 93 7.46 -3.40 -6.63
N GLY A 94 8.69 -3.22 -7.08
CA GLY A 94 9.84 -4.03 -6.66
C GLY A 94 11.09 -3.61 -7.44
N GLY A 95 12.16 -3.24 -6.72
CA GLY A 95 13.42 -2.84 -7.33
C GLY A 95 14.21 -4.03 -7.87
N SER A 96 14.72 -3.91 -9.09
CA SER A 96 15.59 -4.89 -9.72
C SER A 96 16.74 -4.22 -10.48
N SER A 97 17.96 -4.22 -9.94
CA SER A 97 19.12 -3.68 -10.64
C SER A 97 19.34 -4.34 -12.00
N LYS A 98 19.08 -5.65 -12.09
CA LYS A 98 19.16 -6.40 -13.35
C LYS A 98 18.06 -5.94 -14.32
N GLY A 99 16.84 -5.72 -13.82
CA GLY A 99 15.71 -5.24 -14.63
C GLY A 99 15.96 -3.83 -15.14
N LEU A 100 16.40 -2.91 -14.28
CA LEU A 100 16.75 -1.54 -14.66
C LEU A 100 17.85 -1.53 -15.74
N GLY A 101 18.91 -2.31 -15.55
CA GLY A 101 19.98 -2.45 -16.54
C GLY A 101 19.50 -3.03 -17.88
N ALA A 102 18.60 -4.02 -17.85
CA ALA A 102 18.01 -4.58 -19.07
C ALA A 102 17.09 -3.60 -19.79
N ALA A 103 16.40 -2.74 -19.03
CA ALA A 103 15.56 -1.66 -19.57
C ALA A 103 16.36 -0.45 -20.06
N GLY A 104 17.67 -0.40 -19.77
CA GLY A 104 18.54 0.71 -20.16
C GLY A 104 18.29 2.00 -19.38
N ILE A 105 17.72 1.91 -18.19
CA ILE A 105 17.44 3.04 -17.30
C ILE A 105 18.08 2.85 -15.94
N ASP A 106 18.29 3.92 -15.21
CA ASP A 106 18.70 3.90 -13.81
C ASP A 106 17.52 4.12 -12.87
N ALA A 107 17.78 4.14 -11.57
CA ALA A 107 16.74 4.32 -10.57
C ALA A 107 16.06 5.70 -10.65
N ASP A 108 16.80 6.74 -10.98
CA ASP A 108 16.27 8.10 -11.08
C ASP A 108 15.40 8.26 -12.33
N GLY A 109 15.81 7.66 -13.45
CA GLY A 109 15.00 7.59 -14.67
C GLY A 109 13.71 6.81 -14.46
N GLU A 110 13.74 5.71 -13.70
CA GLU A 110 12.54 4.95 -13.35
C GLU A 110 11.60 5.73 -12.43
N LEU A 111 12.15 6.46 -11.44
CA LEU A 111 11.35 7.35 -10.61
C LEU A 111 10.65 8.44 -11.41
N ALA A 112 11.37 9.07 -12.35
CA ALA A 112 10.83 10.10 -13.23
C ALA A 112 9.71 9.54 -14.13
N ARG A 113 9.91 8.34 -14.71
CA ARG A 113 8.91 7.65 -15.52
C ARG A 113 7.63 7.36 -14.71
N LEU A 114 7.78 6.81 -13.50
CA LEU A 114 6.64 6.51 -12.63
C LEU A 114 5.87 7.77 -12.23
N ASP A 115 6.58 8.82 -11.83
CA ASP A 115 5.97 10.10 -11.45
C ASP A 115 5.14 10.69 -12.59
N GLU A 116 5.69 10.73 -13.82
CA GLU A 116 4.98 11.21 -14.99
C GLU A 116 3.76 10.36 -15.35
N LEU A 117 3.91 9.03 -15.35
CA LEU A 117 2.82 8.10 -15.65
C LEU A 117 1.69 8.22 -14.65
N MET A 118 2.00 8.22 -13.34
CA MET A 118 0.98 8.25 -12.29
C MET A 118 0.27 9.60 -12.22
N LYS A 119 0.97 10.72 -12.45
CA LYS A 119 0.34 12.04 -12.59
C LYS A 119 -0.63 12.07 -13.76
N ALA A 120 -0.21 11.56 -14.91
CA ALA A 120 -1.09 11.49 -16.08
C ALA A 120 -2.32 10.59 -15.81
N ALA A 121 -2.16 9.48 -15.09
CA ALA A 121 -3.26 8.62 -14.70
C ALA A 121 -4.26 9.35 -13.78
N LYS A 122 -3.76 10.08 -12.78
CA LYS A 122 -4.62 10.90 -11.90
C LYS A 122 -5.36 12.00 -12.67
N ASP A 123 -4.67 12.71 -13.55
CA ASP A 123 -5.25 13.78 -14.36
C ASP A 123 -6.35 13.25 -15.31
N ALA A 124 -6.21 12.01 -15.77
CA ALA A 124 -7.18 11.32 -16.61
C ALA A 124 -8.31 10.62 -15.81
N GLY A 125 -8.27 10.65 -14.48
CA GLY A 125 -9.24 9.95 -13.62
C GLY A 125 -9.11 8.43 -13.66
N VAL A 126 -7.92 7.90 -13.99
CA VAL A 126 -7.60 6.48 -13.98
C VAL A 126 -7.34 6.03 -12.55
N THR A 127 -8.00 4.96 -12.11
CA THR A 127 -7.79 4.37 -10.79
C THR A 127 -6.40 3.74 -10.69
N ILE A 128 -5.64 4.05 -9.64
CA ILE A 128 -4.29 3.51 -9.44
C ILE A 128 -4.30 2.45 -8.34
N ILE A 129 -3.88 1.23 -8.66
CA ILE A 129 -3.67 0.14 -7.71
C ILE A 129 -2.17 -0.08 -7.54
N ALA A 130 -1.65 0.12 -6.32
CA ALA A 130 -0.29 -0.23 -5.95
C ALA A 130 -0.22 -1.67 -5.44
N MET A 131 0.74 -2.43 -5.92
CA MET A 131 0.92 -3.81 -5.46
C MET A 131 2.38 -4.07 -5.06
N HIS A 132 2.60 -4.66 -3.90
CA HIS A 132 3.90 -5.20 -3.50
C HIS A 132 3.74 -6.69 -3.17
N THR A 133 4.07 -7.53 -4.13
CA THR A 133 3.77 -8.97 -4.08
C THR A 133 4.98 -9.87 -3.92
N GLY A 134 6.18 -9.28 -3.95
CA GLY A 134 7.43 -10.02 -3.83
C GLY A 134 7.87 -10.33 -2.39
N GLY A 135 7.10 -9.90 -1.39
CA GLY A 135 7.39 -10.11 0.04
C GLY A 135 8.74 -9.52 0.46
N GLU A 136 9.32 -10.07 1.53
CA GLU A 136 10.60 -9.61 2.09
C GLU A 136 11.74 -9.61 1.04
N ALA A 137 11.76 -10.56 0.12
CA ALA A 137 12.77 -10.66 -0.93
C ALA A 137 12.79 -9.47 -1.91
N ARG A 138 11.74 -8.65 -1.92
CA ARG A 138 11.60 -7.44 -2.73
C ARG A 138 11.63 -6.15 -1.91
N ARG A 139 12.21 -6.20 -0.72
CA ARG A 139 12.48 -5.04 0.13
C ARG A 139 13.96 -4.65 0.08
N GLY A 140 14.28 -3.50 0.61
CA GLY A 140 15.60 -2.90 0.71
C GLY A 140 15.76 -1.63 -0.11
N ASP A 141 16.92 -0.97 0.01
CA ASP A 141 17.20 0.40 -0.44
C ASP A 141 16.72 0.72 -1.86
N LEU A 142 16.84 -0.23 -2.78
CA LEU A 142 16.42 -0.01 -4.17
C LEU A 142 14.91 -0.09 -4.32
N SER A 143 14.26 -1.09 -3.74
CA SER A 143 12.79 -1.25 -3.80
C SER A 143 12.08 -0.14 -3.06
N ASP A 144 12.56 0.22 -1.89
CA ASP A 144 11.93 1.19 -1.00
C ASP A 144 11.90 2.60 -1.61
N LYS A 145 12.86 2.91 -2.52
CA LYS A 145 12.81 4.14 -3.33
C LYS A 145 11.57 4.25 -4.19
N PHE A 146 11.04 3.13 -4.69
CA PHE A 146 9.86 3.11 -5.55
C PHE A 146 8.56 2.93 -4.76
N ILE A 147 8.60 2.30 -3.59
CA ILE A 147 7.41 2.06 -2.75
C ILE A 147 6.77 3.39 -2.36
N THR A 148 7.53 4.28 -1.73
CA THR A 148 6.98 5.54 -1.20
C THR A 148 6.24 6.38 -2.26
N PRO A 149 6.82 6.73 -3.43
CA PRO A 149 6.11 7.56 -4.41
C PRO A 149 4.89 6.86 -5.00
N VAL A 150 4.94 5.54 -5.21
CA VAL A 150 3.82 4.80 -5.81
C VAL A 150 2.67 4.69 -4.81
N PHE A 151 2.94 4.30 -3.57
CA PHE A 151 1.90 4.17 -2.55
C PHE A 151 1.25 5.50 -2.18
N ASN A 152 2.00 6.60 -2.19
CA ASN A 152 1.43 7.92 -1.93
C ASN A 152 0.40 8.39 -2.98
N MET A 153 0.40 7.81 -4.17
CA MET A 153 -0.49 8.19 -5.26
C MET A 153 -1.57 7.12 -5.57
N ALA A 154 -1.55 5.99 -4.88
CA ALA A 154 -2.50 4.92 -5.10
C ALA A 154 -3.91 5.26 -4.59
N ASP A 155 -4.92 4.63 -5.17
CA ASP A 155 -6.30 4.63 -4.70
C ASP A 155 -6.64 3.37 -3.91
N TYR A 156 -5.83 2.31 -4.09
CA TYR A 156 -5.91 1.05 -3.39
C TYR A 156 -4.56 0.36 -3.40
N ALA A 157 -4.28 -0.45 -2.38
CA ALA A 157 -3.04 -1.20 -2.27
C ALA A 157 -3.28 -2.69 -1.95
N ILE A 158 -2.46 -3.57 -2.52
CA ILE A 158 -2.40 -5.00 -2.19
C ILE A 158 -0.95 -5.35 -1.84
N VAL A 159 -0.74 -5.87 -0.65
CA VAL A 159 0.61 -6.09 -0.12
C VAL A 159 0.74 -7.50 0.46
N VAL A 160 1.76 -8.25 0.04
CA VAL A 160 2.15 -9.49 0.72
C VAL A 160 2.77 -9.13 2.07
N SER A 161 2.16 -9.60 3.15
CA SER A 161 2.44 -9.21 4.54
C SER A 161 3.91 -9.32 4.95
N SER A 162 4.61 -10.35 4.46
CA SER A 162 6.05 -10.50 4.72
C SER A 162 6.92 -9.38 4.13
N GLY A 163 6.40 -8.63 3.16
CA GLY A 163 7.05 -7.45 2.58
C GLY A 163 6.83 -6.18 3.38
N ASP A 164 5.92 -6.19 4.35
CA ASP A 164 5.56 -5.02 5.17
C ASP A 164 5.71 -5.28 6.67
N SER A 165 6.68 -6.10 7.03
CA SER A 165 6.94 -6.47 8.43
C SER A 165 7.34 -5.28 9.31
N ASP A 166 7.84 -4.21 8.73
CA ASP A 166 8.15 -2.93 9.38
C ASP A 166 6.98 -1.94 9.37
N GLY A 167 5.87 -2.26 8.69
CA GLY A 167 4.68 -1.43 8.59
C GLY A 167 4.79 -0.22 7.65
N MET A 168 5.85 -0.12 6.86
CA MET A 168 6.11 1.04 5.99
C MET A 168 4.95 1.30 5.02
N MET A 169 4.47 0.27 4.32
CA MET A 169 3.39 0.42 3.33
C MET A 169 2.04 0.64 4.00
N LYS A 170 1.78 -0.04 5.12
CA LYS A 170 0.61 0.19 5.96
C LYS A 170 0.55 1.64 6.45
N ASP A 171 1.66 2.20 6.93
CA ASP A 171 1.73 3.57 7.40
C ASP A 171 1.51 4.59 6.28
N LEU A 172 2.08 4.35 5.08
CA LEU A 172 1.83 5.17 3.90
C LEU A 172 0.34 5.16 3.50
N CYS A 173 -0.28 3.99 3.50
CA CYS A 173 -1.72 3.86 3.21
C CYS A 173 -2.58 4.57 4.26
N ALA A 174 -2.26 4.40 5.54
CA ALA A 174 -2.97 5.07 6.64
C ALA A 174 -2.87 6.60 6.55
N GLN A 175 -1.69 7.15 6.29
CA GLN A 175 -1.45 8.59 6.14
C GLN A 175 -2.23 9.21 4.98
N ASN A 176 -2.40 8.45 3.90
CA ASN A 176 -3.08 8.93 2.69
C ASN A 176 -4.54 8.45 2.60
N SER A 177 -5.07 7.76 3.63
CA SER A 177 -6.43 7.19 3.65
C SER A 177 -6.69 6.22 2.50
N ILE A 178 -5.68 5.42 2.13
CA ILE A 178 -5.73 4.45 1.04
C ILE A 178 -6.16 3.10 1.62
N PRO A 179 -7.25 2.49 1.15
CA PRO A 179 -7.59 1.11 1.50
C PRO A 179 -6.48 0.15 1.11
N MET A 180 -6.19 -0.83 1.96
CA MET A 180 -5.13 -1.81 1.71
C MET A 180 -5.55 -3.20 2.16
N ASP A 181 -5.35 -4.18 1.30
CA ASP A 181 -5.41 -5.59 1.68
C ASP A 181 -4.00 -6.14 1.91
N SER A 182 -3.79 -6.64 3.12
CA SER A 182 -2.59 -7.41 3.46
C SER A 182 -2.89 -8.90 3.25
N ILE A 183 -2.15 -9.54 2.36
CA ILE A 183 -2.32 -10.93 1.97
C ILE A 183 -1.12 -11.78 2.42
N ASP A 184 -1.32 -13.07 2.64
CA ASP A 184 -0.25 -13.95 3.12
C ASP A 184 0.73 -14.30 2.02
N SER A 185 0.24 -14.44 0.79
CA SER A 185 1.06 -14.85 -0.36
C SER A 185 0.53 -14.28 -1.67
N ILE A 186 1.37 -14.29 -2.71
CA ILE A 186 0.96 -13.87 -4.06
C ILE A 186 -0.21 -14.69 -4.63
N SER A 187 -0.42 -15.93 -4.17
CA SER A 187 -1.56 -16.74 -4.59
C SER A 187 -2.91 -16.15 -4.17
N ASP A 188 -2.95 -15.35 -3.12
CA ASP A 188 -4.19 -14.73 -2.62
C ASP A 188 -4.65 -13.55 -3.49
N VAL A 189 -3.77 -13.05 -4.36
CA VAL A 189 -4.11 -12.06 -5.40
C VAL A 189 -5.26 -12.54 -6.28
N VAL A 190 -5.39 -13.86 -6.49
CA VAL A 190 -6.46 -14.49 -7.27
C VAL A 190 -7.87 -14.12 -6.75
N SER A 191 -8.02 -13.89 -5.46
CA SER A 191 -9.30 -13.52 -4.85
C SER A 191 -9.44 -12.02 -4.62
N VAL A 192 -8.35 -11.34 -4.25
CA VAL A 192 -8.38 -9.94 -3.80
C VAL A 192 -8.41 -8.98 -5.00
N LEU A 193 -7.57 -9.21 -6.01
CA LEU A 193 -7.49 -8.29 -7.16
C LEU A 193 -8.78 -8.26 -8.00
N PRO A 194 -9.43 -9.38 -8.36
CA PRO A 194 -10.70 -9.34 -9.10
C PRO A 194 -11.82 -8.65 -8.31
N ALA A 195 -11.82 -8.77 -6.97
CA ALA A 195 -12.82 -8.12 -6.12
C ALA A 195 -12.72 -6.58 -6.14
N ALA A 196 -11.60 -6.02 -6.58
CA ALA A 196 -11.44 -4.58 -6.75
C ALA A 196 -12.14 -4.04 -8.01
N PHE A 197 -12.50 -4.91 -8.97
CA PHE A 197 -13.10 -4.52 -10.26
C PHE A 197 -14.64 -4.64 -10.26
N LYS A 198 -15.27 -3.66 -10.92
CA LYS A 198 -16.73 -3.62 -11.16
C LYS A 198 -17.14 -4.50 -12.32
#